data_e60273c688bca0146ea35016ef754c36
#
_entry.id   e60273c688bca0146ea35016ef754c36
#
_cell.length_a   1.000
_cell.length_b   1.000
_cell.length_c   1.000
_cell.angle_alpha   90.00
_cell.angle_beta   90.00
_cell.angle_gamma   90.00
#
_symmetry.space_group_name_H-M   'P 1'
#
loop_
_entity.id
_entity.type
_entity.pdbx_description
1 polymer ?
#
loop_
_entity_poly.entity_id
_entity_poly.type
_entity_poly.pdbx_seq_one_letter_code
_entity_poly.pdbx_strand_id
1 'polypeptide(L)'
;MSFERRLHPVSLLFRLGERLRELVIPMIVLIFVTRSRSGLNQIATAAVLFALTTVGAAAQYFSFRYRYGDNELVIRWGILFRKQRHIPYERIQNIDAVQGVVQRLCGVVTVVVQTGSGTEPEATLSVLPFSALAEMRERVFAGKTPAAAEAPDRTPGLAPKLSDASSDRVLLHLGPRALMWVGFIENRGITLVLGALGVLSQVDSAEEWLGRTLYGLIPGIRWDELSATTLAGSAALPLWAAALIVVSILFVRLLSMLWALVRLYNFTLTRRGDDLRAEYGLLTRVTATIPIRRIQTVSVHEGFVHRWTNRVAVRVTTAGGGAGQAGTAEREWVAPIIERRQLGALLGEFYPGLNFESLEWNRPHPRAFGRAARRMLMSSAPLVIAASFFIGWWCVPLGITLAALAIVRARLRVKHLGWSLTPGGVVFRAGVLRRSTTAAFFEKVQCVESSESPFDRRTGMAEVTIDTAGTPSGTSMPYLPRDVAISLRNLIAERSARTAFTW
;
A
#
# COMPACT_ATOMS: atom_id res chain seq x y z
N MET A 1 -6.01 -42.17 3.72
CA MET A 1 -7.08 -41.38 3.04
C MET A 1 -7.29 -40.10 3.84
N SER A 2 -6.74 -38.98 3.41
CA SER A 2 -6.91 -37.68 4.07
C SER A 2 -8.32 -37.15 3.76
N PHE A 3 -9.14 -36.96 4.79
CA PHE A 3 -10.50 -36.46 4.64
C PHE A 3 -10.50 -35.04 4.03
N GLU A 4 -11.33 -34.80 3.02
CA GLU A 4 -11.58 -33.44 2.50
C GLU A 4 -12.26 -32.60 3.55
N ARG A 5 -11.63 -31.49 3.92
CA ARG A 5 -12.16 -30.54 4.93
C ARG A 5 -12.99 -29.46 4.26
N ARG A 6 -14.05 -29.03 4.93
CA ARG A 6 -14.91 -27.90 4.53
C ARG A 6 -14.49 -26.65 5.30
N LEU A 7 -14.86 -25.49 4.73
CA LEU A 7 -14.75 -24.24 5.46
C LEU A 7 -15.69 -24.21 6.66
N HIS A 8 -15.40 -23.34 7.63
CA HIS A 8 -16.28 -23.16 8.79
C HIS A 8 -17.69 -22.68 8.34
N PRO A 9 -18.80 -23.12 8.95
CA PRO A 9 -20.16 -22.75 8.53
C PRO A 9 -20.38 -21.22 8.47
N VAL A 10 -19.75 -20.48 9.35
CA VAL A 10 -19.77 -19.01 9.36
C VAL A 10 -19.25 -18.39 8.03
N SER A 11 -18.49 -19.14 7.23
CA SER A 11 -18.00 -18.65 5.94
C SER A 11 -19.12 -18.30 4.95
N LEU A 12 -20.29 -18.92 5.11
CA LEU A 12 -21.48 -18.61 4.33
C LEU A 12 -21.92 -17.15 4.54
N LEU A 13 -21.94 -16.69 5.80
CA LEU A 13 -22.30 -15.32 6.13
C LEU A 13 -21.30 -14.31 5.52
N PHE A 14 -20.00 -14.60 5.58
CA PHE A 14 -18.99 -13.72 4.99
C PHE A 14 -19.09 -13.66 3.48
N ARG A 15 -19.28 -14.79 2.81
CA ARG A 15 -19.48 -14.83 1.35
C ARG A 15 -20.76 -14.13 0.92
N LEU A 16 -21.83 -14.30 1.69
CA LEU A 16 -23.07 -13.56 1.45
C LEU A 16 -22.82 -12.05 1.60
N GLY A 17 -22.11 -11.62 2.65
CA GLY A 17 -21.76 -10.21 2.86
C GLY A 17 -20.90 -9.63 1.71
N GLU A 18 -19.92 -10.38 1.22
CA GLU A 18 -19.10 -9.98 0.06
C GLU A 18 -19.97 -9.83 -1.20
N ARG A 19 -20.85 -10.78 -1.47
CA ARG A 19 -21.77 -10.74 -2.62
C ARG A 19 -22.81 -9.63 -2.50
N LEU A 20 -23.35 -9.39 -1.31
CA LEU A 20 -24.23 -8.26 -1.07
C LEU A 20 -23.55 -6.93 -1.32
N ARG A 21 -22.29 -6.80 -0.90
CA ARG A 21 -21.49 -5.61 -1.18
C ARG A 21 -21.27 -5.39 -2.69
N GLU A 22 -21.04 -6.45 -3.47
CA GLU A 22 -20.94 -6.38 -4.93
C GLU A 22 -22.25 -5.93 -5.59
N LEU A 23 -23.41 -6.23 -4.95
CA LEU A 23 -24.73 -5.82 -5.42
C LEU A 23 -25.09 -4.37 -5.10
N VAL A 24 -24.39 -3.70 -4.20
CA VAL A 24 -24.73 -2.32 -3.80
C VAL A 24 -24.74 -1.41 -5.03
N ILE A 25 -23.73 -1.48 -5.89
CA ILE A 25 -23.64 -0.66 -7.10
C ILE A 25 -24.76 -1.00 -8.12
N PRO A 26 -24.97 -2.27 -8.51
CA PRO A 26 -26.10 -2.62 -9.38
C PRO A 26 -27.47 -2.26 -8.79
N MET A 27 -27.65 -2.37 -7.49
CA MET A 27 -28.89 -1.98 -6.80
C MET A 27 -29.13 -0.46 -6.89
N ILE A 28 -28.09 0.34 -6.66
CA ILE A 28 -28.16 1.80 -6.82
C ILE A 28 -28.53 2.16 -8.26
N VAL A 29 -27.86 1.55 -9.24
CA VAL A 29 -28.17 1.76 -10.67
C VAL A 29 -29.61 1.34 -10.99
N LEU A 30 -30.06 0.21 -10.47
CA LEU A 30 -31.43 -0.27 -10.66
C LEU A 30 -32.44 0.73 -10.11
N ILE A 31 -32.25 1.26 -8.92
CA ILE A 31 -33.12 2.27 -8.30
C ILE A 31 -33.18 3.52 -9.17
N PHE A 32 -32.05 3.97 -9.71
CA PHE A 32 -31.98 5.14 -10.59
C PHE A 32 -32.69 4.92 -11.94
N VAL A 33 -32.44 3.78 -12.59
CA VAL A 33 -33.00 3.49 -13.91
C VAL A 33 -34.51 3.20 -13.85
N THR A 34 -35.00 2.66 -12.74
CA THR A 34 -36.41 2.28 -12.60
C THR A 34 -37.26 3.29 -11.85
N ARG A 35 -36.76 4.51 -11.62
CA ARG A 35 -37.42 5.59 -10.85
C ARG A 35 -38.84 5.95 -11.35
N SER A 36 -39.15 5.59 -12.59
CA SER A 36 -40.46 5.82 -13.21
C SER A 36 -41.43 4.60 -13.21
N ARG A 37 -41.03 3.47 -12.61
CA ARG A 37 -41.84 2.26 -12.54
C ARG A 37 -42.41 2.03 -11.13
N SER A 38 -43.56 1.35 -11.06
CA SER A 38 -44.24 1.04 -9.79
C SER A 38 -43.31 0.38 -8.77
N GLY A 39 -43.31 0.82 -7.50
CA GLY A 39 -42.43 0.36 -6.45
C GLY A 39 -42.47 -1.16 -6.20
N LEU A 40 -43.59 -1.84 -6.52
CA LEU A 40 -43.72 -3.29 -6.45
C LEU A 40 -42.73 -4.04 -7.36
N ASN A 41 -42.51 -3.54 -8.58
CA ASN A 41 -41.56 -4.14 -9.51
C ASN A 41 -40.09 -3.96 -9.05
N GLN A 42 -39.79 -2.88 -8.37
CA GLN A 42 -38.44 -2.65 -7.79
C GLN A 42 -38.18 -3.63 -6.66
N ILE A 43 -39.14 -3.81 -5.75
CA ILE A 43 -39.01 -4.74 -4.62
C ILE A 43 -38.90 -6.18 -5.13
N ALA A 44 -39.69 -6.56 -6.12
CA ALA A 44 -39.63 -7.90 -6.73
C ALA A 44 -38.25 -8.14 -7.37
N THR A 45 -37.73 -7.19 -8.13
CA THR A 45 -36.40 -7.32 -8.76
C THR A 45 -35.28 -7.39 -7.72
N ALA A 46 -35.34 -6.57 -6.69
CA ALA A 46 -34.37 -6.62 -5.59
C ALA A 46 -34.42 -7.96 -4.83
N ALA A 47 -35.60 -8.49 -4.58
CA ALA A 47 -35.83 -9.80 -3.95
C ALA A 47 -35.27 -10.96 -4.81
N VAL A 48 -35.46 -10.92 -6.10
CA VAL A 48 -34.92 -11.92 -7.04
C VAL A 48 -33.38 -11.86 -7.06
N LEU A 49 -32.81 -10.68 -7.15
CA LEU A 49 -31.34 -10.50 -7.11
C LEU A 49 -30.77 -10.98 -5.78
N PHE A 50 -31.40 -10.66 -4.67
CA PHE A 50 -31.01 -11.13 -3.35
C PHE A 50 -31.10 -12.67 -3.24
N ALA A 51 -32.18 -13.28 -3.70
CA ALA A 51 -32.32 -14.72 -3.70
C ALA A 51 -31.27 -15.41 -4.57
N LEU A 52 -31.03 -14.89 -5.78
CA LEU A 52 -30.06 -15.44 -6.71
C LEU A 52 -28.62 -15.39 -6.12
N THR A 53 -28.27 -14.28 -5.47
CA THR A 53 -26.96 -14.13 -4.81
C THR A 53 -26.81 -15.01 -3.58
N THR A 54 -27.87 -15.16 -2.80
CA THR A 54 -27.88 -16.06 -1.63
C THR A 54 -27.69 -17.51 -2.06
N VAL A 55 -28.42 -17.95 -3.09
CA VAL A 55 -28.26 -19.29 -3.67
C VAL A 55 -26.84 -19.46 -4.23
N GLY A 56 -26.32 -18.47 -4.94
CA GLY A 56 -24.96 -18.49 -5.48
C GLY A 56 -23.89 -18.59 -4.39
N ALA A 57 -24.03 -17.82 -3.30
CA ALA A 57 -23.13 -17.86 -2.15
C ALA A 57 -23.17 -19.23 -1.43
N ALA A 58 -24.36 -19.77 -1.21
CA ALA A 58 -24.55 -21.11 -0.62
C ALA A 58 -23.93 -22.20 -1.49
N ALA A 59 -24.20 -22.18 -2.78
CA ALA A 59 -23.67 -23.15 -3.72
C ALA A 59 -22.13 -23.08 -3.80
N GLN A 60 -21.54 -21.88 -3.74
CA GLN A 60 -20.09 -21.68 -3.69
C GLN A 60 -19.48 -22.19 -2.38
N TYR A 61 -20.19 -22.02 -1.25
CA TYR A 61 -19.78 -22.59 0.04
C TYR A 61 -19.72 -24.13 0.00
N PHE A 62 -20.76 -24.78 -0.50
CA PHE A 62 -20.81 -26.25 -0.56
C PHE A 62 -19.82 -26.84 -1.56
N SER A 63 -19.43 -26.10 -2.60
CA SER A 63 -18.48 -26.56 -3.60
C SER A 63 -17.02 -26.42 -3.17
N PHE A 64 -16.72 -25.57 -2.16
CA PHE A 64 -15.35 -25.31 -1.72
C PHE A 64 -14.88 -26.38 -0.74
N ARG A 65 -13.77 -27.03 -1.08
CA ARG A 65 -13.12 -28.03 -0.24
C ARG A 65 -11.61 -27.88 -0.30
N TYR A 66 -10.94 -28.21 0.77
CA TYR A 66 -9.48 -28.25 0.82
C TYR A 66 -8.98 -29.52 1.50
N ARG A 67 -7.79 -29.95 1.14
CA ARG A 67 -7.14 -31.13 1.67
C ARG A 67 -5.65 -30.87 1.82
N TYR A 68 -5.09 -31.31 2.91
CA TYR A 68 -3.65 -31.41 3.10
C TYR A 68 -3.17 -32.74 2.52
N GLY A 69 -2.38 -32.72 1.46
CA GLY A 69 -1.62 -33.87 0.97
C GLY A 69 -0.32 -34.01 1.75
N ASP A 70 0.48 -35.01 1.40
CA ASP A 70 1.77 -35.25 2.06
C ASP A 70 2.76 -34.11 1.76
N ASN A 71 2.79 -33.59 0.52
CA ASN A 71 3.68 -32.51 0.09
C ASN A 71 2.95 -31.31 -0.56
N GLU A 72 1.62 -31.29 -0.55
CA GLU A 72 0.85 -30.26 -1.24
C GLU A 72 -0.45 -29.88 -0.53
N LEU A 73 -0.89 -28.64 -0.75
CA LEU A 73 -2.22 -28.16 -0.43
C LEU A 73 -3.10 -28.25 -1.68
N VAL A 74 -4.16 -29.06 -1.61
CA VAL A 74 -5.11 -29.21 -2.71
C VAL A 74 -6.39 -28.44 -2.36
N ILE A 75 -6.81 -27.53 -3.25
CA ILE A 75 -8.02 -26.73 -3.11
C ILE A 75 -8.92 -27.01 -4.28
N ARG A 76 -10.19 -27.29 -4.00
CA ARG A 76 -11.24 -27.52 -5.00
C ARG A 76 -12.36 -26.53 -4.82
N TRP A 77 -12.80 -25.91 -5.90
CA TRP A 77 -13.96 -25.00 -5.90
C TRP A 77 -14.66 -24.97 -7.27
N GLY A 78 -15.86 -24.45 -7.27
CA GLY A 78 -16.67 -24.27 -8.48
C GLY A 78 -17.79 -25.31 -8.62
N ILE A 79 -18.94 -24.84 -9.13
CA ILE A 79 -20.17 -25.63 -9.29
C ILE A 79 -20.29 -26.11 -10.72
N LEU A 80 -20.39 -25.20 -11.69
CA LEU A 80 -20.43 -25.51 -13.11
C LEU A 80 -19.02 -25.86 -13.64
N PHE A 81 -18.05 -25.00 -13.34
CA PHE A 81 -16.68 -25.21 -13.73
C PHE A 81 -15.86 -25.59 -12.50
N ARG A 82 -15.63 -26.87 -12.31
CA ARG A 82 -14.84 -27.37 -11.19
C ARG A 82 -13.38 -27.05 -11.45
N LYS A 83 -12.81 -26.26 -10.55
CA LYS A 83 -11.38 -25.92 -10.55
C LYS A 83 -10.72 -26.64 -9.39
N GLN A 84 -9.57 -27.24 -9.66
CA GLN A 84 -8.73 -27.84 -8.66
C GLN A 84 -7.33 -27.24 -8.78
N ARG A 85 -6.77 -26.81 -7.66
CA ARG A 85 -5.44 -26.21 -7.62
C ARG A 85 -4.59 -27.02 -6.65
N HIS A 86 -3.43 -27.41 -7.12
CA HIS A 86 -2.42 -28.11 -6.37
C HIS A 86 -1.29 -27.14 -6.04
N ILE A 87 -0.99 -26.92 -4.77
CA ILE A 87 0.02 -25.99 -4.30
C ILE A 87 1.05 -26.76 -3.50
N PRO A 88 2.21 -27.11 -4.08
CA PRO A 88 3.29 -27.79 -3.35
C PRO A 88 3.75 -26.94 -2.16
N TYR A 89 3.98 -27.57 -0.99
CA TYR A 89 4.43 -26.86 0.21
C TYR A 89 5.76 -26.14 0.01
N GLU A 90 6.63 -26.67 -0.82
CA GLU A 90 7.91 -26.04 -1.18
C GLU A 90 7.73 -24.68 -1.86
N ARG A 91 6.64 -24.52 -2.64
CA ARG A 91 6.31 -23.27 -3.33
C ARG A 91 5.60 -22.26 -2.44
N ILE A 92 5.01 -22.67 -1.33
CA ILE A 92 4.37 -21.78 -0.38
C ILE A 92 5.46 -20.99 0.34
N GLN A 93 5.47 -19.70 0.13
CA GLN A 93 6.47 -18.80 0.68
C GLN A 93 5.98 -18.05 1.89
N ASN A 94 4.67 -17.73 1.93
CA ASN A 94 4.08 -17.02 3.04
C ASN A 94 2.62 -17.41 3.28
N ILE A 95 2.22 -17.39 4.56
CA ILE A 95 0.85 -17.64 5.01
C ILE A 95 0.44 -16.46 5.90
N ASP A 96 -0.23 -15.49 5.30
CA ASP A 96 -0.77 -14.33 6.00
C ASP A 96 -2.14 -14.63 6.59
N ALA A 97 -2.44 -13.99 7.71
CA ALA A 97 -3.72 -14.12 8.39
C ALA A 97 -4.37 -12.74 8.58
N VAL A 98 -5.62 -12.62 8.17
CA VAL A 98 -6.43 -11.41 8.34
C VAL A 98 -7.69 -11.78 9.13
N GLN A 99 -7.95 -11.07 10.20
CA GLN A 99 -9.09 -11.32 11.08
C GLN A 99 -9.87 -10.04 11.36
N GLY A 100 -11.06 -9.94 10.81
CA GLY A 100 -12.01 -8.87 11.10
C GLY A 100 -12.70 -9.03 12.45
N VAL A 101 -13.46 -8.01 12.87
CA VAL A 101 -14.20 -8.02 14.16
C VAL A 101 -15.14 -9.21 14.26
N VAL A 102 -15.97 -9.42 13.24
CA VAL A 102 -16.94 -10.53 13.23
C VAL A 102 -16.22 -11.87 13.19
N GLN A 103 -15.10 -11.97 12.43
CA GLN A 103 -14.27 -13.18 12.40
C GLN A 103 -13.66 -13.50 13.77
N ARG A 104 -13.27 -12.45 14.53
CA ARG A 104 -12.75 -12.60 15.89
C ARG A 104 -13.81 -13.14 16.84
N LEU A 105 -15.05 -12.62 16.77
CA LEU A 105 -16.16 -13.11 17.57
C LEU A 105 -16.50 -14.58 17.26
N CYS A 106 -16.35 -14.99 16.01
CA CYS A 106 -16.62 -16.36 15.55
C CYS A 106 -15.39 -17.29 15.66
N GLY A 107 -14.24 -16.84 16.15
CA GLY A 107 -13.02 -17.65 16.27
C GLY A 107 -12.41 -18.10 14.94
N VAL A 108 -12.66 -17.37 13.83
CA VAL A 108 -12.25 -17.71 12.48
C VAL A 108 -11.30 -16.67 11.88
N VAL A 109 -10.57 -17.04 10.83
CA VAL A 109 -9.55 -16.21 10.18
C VAL A 109 -9.56 -16.44 8.67
N THR A 110 -9.28 -15.39 7.89
CA THR A 110 -9.00 -15.50 6.46
C THR A 110 -7.52 -15.72 6.27
N VAL A 111 -7.16 -16.79 5.59
CA VAL A 111 -5.77 -17.17 5.29
C VAL A 111 -5.48 -16.89 3.84
N VAL A 112 -4.38 -16.18 3.59
CA VAL A 112 -3.87 -15.84 2.27
C VAL A 112 -2.57 -16.59 2.06
N VAL A 113 -2.55 -17.51 1.09
CA VAL A 113 -1.38 -18.31 0.73
C VAL A 113 -0.68 -17.65 -0.44
N GLN A 114 0.60 -17.33 -0.28
CA GLN A 114 1.43 -16.71 -1.31
C GLN A 114 2.52 -17.70 -1.76
N THR A 115 2.71 -17.79 -3.07
CA THR A 115 3.79 -18.54 -3.70
C THR A 115 4.78 -17.62 -4.40
N GLY A 116 5.94 -18.13 -4.82
CA GLY A 116 7.02 -17.31 -5.39
C GLY A 116 6.79 -16.82 -6.82
N SER A 117 5.79 -17.32 -7.52
CA SER A 117 5.68 -17.12 -8.97
C SER A 117 4.59 -16.16 -9.42
N GLY A 118 3.75 -15.59 -8.52
CA GLY A 118 2.60 -14.78 -8.90
C GLY A 118 2.56 -13.40 -8.27
N THR A 119 2.04 -12.42 -9.03
CA THR A 119 1.67 -11.10 -8.52
C THR A 119 0.37 -11.14 -7.69
N GLU A 120 -0.43 -12.20 -7.85
CA GLU A 120 -1.67 -12.45 -7.11
C GLU A 120 -1.49 -13.61 -6.13
N PRO A 121 -2.21 -13.60 -4.99
CA PRO A 121 -2.18 -14.72 -4.06
C PRO A 121 -2.73 -15.97 -4.75
N GLU A 122 -2.00 -17.08 -4.67
CA GLU A 122 -2.38 -18.35 -5.28
C GLU A 122 -3.69 -18.89 -4.71
N ALA A 123 -3.94 -18.65 -3.43
CA ALA A 123 -5.18 -19.03 -2.80
C ALA A 123 -5.53 -18.13 -1.62
N THR A 124 -6.80 -17.74 -1.57
CA THR A 124 -7.41 -17.12 -0.40
C THR A 124 -8.40 -18.10 0.20
N LEU A 125 -8.06 -18.64 1.37
CA LEU A 125 -8.91 -19.52 2.15
C LEU A 125 -9.74 -18.65 3.10
N SER A 126 -10.92 -18.25 2.67
CA SER A 126 -11.83 -17.44 3.48
C SER A 126 -12.38 -18.28 4.63
N VAL A 127 -12.21 -17.82 5.86
CA VAL A 127 -12.88 -18.34 7.06
C VAL A 127 -12.48 -19.77 7.47
N LEU A 128 -11.25 -19.88 7.93
CA LEU A 128 -10.73 -21.09 8.60
C LEU A 128 -10.79 -20.93 10.12
N PRO A 129 -10.97 -21.99 10.90
CA PRO A 129 -10.76 -21.94 12.35
C PRO A 129 -9.28 -21.68 12.65
N PHE A 130 -9.01 -20.99 13.76
CA PHE A 130 -7.64 -20.61 14.12
C PHE A 130 -6.70 -21.83 14.31
N SER A 131 -7.25 -22.95 14.78
CA SER A 131 -6.53 -24.23 14.89
C SER A 131 -6.06 -24.76 13.53
N ALA A 132 -6.85 -24.61 12.48
CA ALA A 132 -6.47 -25.04 11.13
C ALA A 132 -5.33 -24.16 10.54
N LEU A 133 -5.24 -22.89 10.90
CA LEU A 133 -4.11 -22.02 10.53
C LEU A 133 -2.81 -22.52 11.20
N ALA A 134 -2.86 -22.89 12.48
CA ALA A 134 -1.71 -23.39 13.21
C ALA A 134 -1.21 -24.73 12.57
N GLU A 135 -2.14 -25.65 12.32
CA GLU A 135 -1.85 -26.92 11.64
C GLU A 135 -1.26 -26.71 10.23
N MET A 136 -1.83 -25.75 9.46
CA MET A 136 -1.31 -25.43 8.12
C MET A 136 0.12 -24.91 8.19
N ARG A 137 0.41 -24.00 9.12
CA ARG A 137 1.77 -23.48 9.30
C ARG A 137 2.75 -24.56 9.71
N GLU A 138 2.37 -25.40 10.64
CA GLU A 138 3.20 -26.52 11.09
C GLU A 138 3.53 -27.45 9.93
N ARG A 139 2.55 -27.89 9.14
CA ARG A 139 2.77 -28.82 8.01
C ARG A 139 3.58 -28.20 6.88
N VAL A 140 3.32 -26.95 6.54
CA VAL A 140 4.02 -26.25 5.43
C VAL A 140 5.47 -25.95 5.80
N PHE A 141 5.75 -25.62 7.07
CA PHE A 141 7.09 -25.21 7.49
C PHE A 141 7.87 -26.30 8.25
N ALA A 142 7.24 -27.42 8.64
CA ALA A 142 7.92 -28.54 9.30
C ALA A 142 9.09 -29.11 8.49
N GLY A 143 9.00 -29.13 7.15
CA GLY A 143 10.06 -29.57 6.27
C GLY A 143 11.12 -28.52 5.90
N LYS A 144 10.95 -27.27 6.34
CA LYS A 144 11.86 -26.14 6.03
C LYS A 144 12.79 -25.74 7.18
N THR A 145 12.75 -26.48 8.29
CA THR A 145 13.77 -26.35 9.34
C THR A 145 15.09 -26.85 8.75
N PRO A 146 16.21 -26.09 8.79
CA PRO A 146 17.50 -26.60 8.34
C PRO A 146 17.80 -27.87 9.11
N ALA A 147 18.07 -28.95 8.40
CA ALA A 147 18.59 -30.16 8.97
C ALA A 147 19.86 -29.78 9.75
N ALA A 148 19.75 -29.76 11.06
CA ALA A 148 20.92 -29.68 11.92
C ALA A 148 21.76 -30.92 11.55
N ALA A 149 23.01 -30.68 11.14
CA ALA A 149 23.99 -31.68 10.80
C ALA A 149 23.91 -32.85 11.78
N GLU A 150 23.79 -34.05 11.24
CA GLU A 150 23.92 -35.30 11.96
C GLU A 150 25.23 -35.29 12.76
N ALA A 151 25.12 -35.17 14.06
CA ALA A 151 26.18 -35.59 14.97
C ALA A 151 25.74 -36.92 15.55
N PRO A 152 26.47 -38.01 15.30
CA PRO A 152 26.20 -39.31 15.92
C PRO A 152 26.62 -39.23 17.39
N ASP A 153 25.78 -39.74 18.25
CA ASP A 153 26.01 -40.03 19.65
C ASP A 153 25.34 -39.08 20.67
N ARG A 154 24.10 -39.47 21.06
CA ARG A 154 23.53 -39.07 22.36
C ARG A 154 22.67 -40.20 22.93
N THR A 155 23.13 -40.70 24.05
CA THR A 155 22.50 -41.59 25.03
C THR A 155 21.02 -41.27 25.32
N PRO A 156 20.16 -42.29 25.56
CA PRO A 156 18.76 -42.12 25.88
C PRO A 156 18.59 -41.77 27.35
N GLY A 157 18.11 -40.57 27.62
CA GLY A 157 17.77 -40.18 28.98
C GLY A 157 17.62 -38.69 29.13
N LEU A 158 16.45 -38.21 28.97
CA LEU A 158 15.70 -37.03 29.49
C LEU A 158 14.87 -36.41 28.39
N ALA A 159 13.58 -36.35 28.62
CA ALA A 159 12.61 -35.70 27.75
C ALA A 159 13.06 -34.27 27.36
N PRO A 160 13.04 -33.90 26.07
CA PRO A 160 13.38 -32.56 25.68
C PRO A 160 12.28 -31.62 26.19
N LYS A 161 12.62 -30.79 27.17
CA LYS A 161 11.88 -29.57 27.44
C LYS A 161 11.71 -28.84 26.11
N LEU A 162 10.48 -28.50 25.76
CA LEU A 162 10.11 -27.51 24.75
C LEU A 162 10.78 -26.17 25.08
N SER A 163 11.99 -25.97 24.58
CA SER A 163 12.74 -24.72 24.69
C SER A 163 13.47 -24.44 23.39
N ASP A 164 12.68 -24.33 22.31
CA ASP A 164 13.05 -23.53 21.14
C ASP A 164 11.99 -22.46 20.92
N ALA A 165 11.77 -21.67 21.95
CA ALA A 165 11.38 -20.29 21.80
C ALA A 165 12.61 -19.57 21.25
N SER A 166 12.81 -19.57 19.91
CA SER A 166 13.57 -18.53 19.26
C SER A 166 12.97 -17.23 19.78
N SER A 167 13.69 -16.50 20.61
CA SER A 167 13.22 -15.32 21.32
C SER A 167 12.70 -14.33 20.29
N ASP A 168 11.37 -14.18 20.21
CA ASP A 168 10.74 -13.17 19.37
C ASP A 168 11.26 -11.80 19.85
N ARG A 169 12.19 -11.22 19.10
CA ARG A 169 12.77 -9.93 19.42
C ARG A 169 11.89 -8.82 18.89
N VAL A 170 11.29 -8.05 19.76
CA VAL A 170 10.52 -6.86 19.37
C VAL A 170 11.49 -5.79 18.86
N LEU A 171 11.39 -5.44 17.57
CA LEU A 171 12.18 -4.41 16.93
C LEU A 171 11.53 -3.02 17.05
N LEU A 172 10.20 -2.97 16.94
CA LEU A 172 9.45 -1.73 16.99
C LEU A 172 8.07 -1.96 17.60
N HIS A 173 7.70 -1.10 18.53
CA HIS A 173 6.33 -1.01 19.05
C HIS A 173 5.87 0.44 18.98
N LEU A 174 4.73 0.68 18.33
CA LEU A 174 4.18 2.01 18.15
C LEU A 174 3.01 2.24 19.13
N GLY A 175 3.23 3.14 20.07
CA GLY A 175 2.18 3.60 20.98
C GLY A 175 1.16 4.53 20.29
N PRO A 176 0.02 4.82 20.95
CA PRO A 176 -1.06 5.64 20.38
C PRO A 176 -0.59 7.02 19.88
N ARG A 177 0.33 7.66 20.59
CA ARG A 177 0.90 8.96 20.19
C ARG A 177 1.63 8.91 18.85
N ALA A 178 2.39 7.83 18.60
CA ALA A 178 3.07 7.64 17.31
C ALA A 178 2.06 7.40 16.19
N LEU A 179 0.98 6.65 16.45
CA LEU A 179 -0.08 6.40 15.48
C LEU A 179 -0.88 7.67 15.14
N MET A 180 -1.09 8.55 16.10
CA MET A 180 -1.69 9.87 15.84
C MET A 180 -0.82 10.69 14.90
N TRP A 181 0.51 10.65 15.05
CA TRP A 181 1.43 11.28 14.10
C TRP A 181 1.33 10.71 12.70
N VAL A 182 1.19 9.37 12.55
CA VAL A 182 0.94 8.75 11.24
C VAL A 182 -0.31 9.35 10.60
N GLY A 183 -1.43 9.38 11.34
CA GLY A 183 -2.69 9.93 10.85
C GLY A 183 -2.62 11.42 10.52
N PHE A 184 -1.88 12.20 11.32
CA PHE A 184 -1.67 13.62 11.05
C PHE A 184 -0.87 13.87 9.76
N ILE A 185 0.12 13.01 9.48
CA ILE A 185 0.98 13.12 8.30
C ILE A 185 0.30 12.54 7.05
N GLU A 186 -0.37 11.39 7.18
CA GLU A 186 -1.14 10.78 6.11
C GLU A 186 -2.48 11.47 5.94
N ASN A 187 -2.75 12.03 4.75
CA ASN A 187 -3.98 12.79 4.49
C ASN A 187 -5.15 11.90 4.05
N ARG A 188 -5.37 10.76 4.75
CA ARG A 188 -6.42 9.80 4.40
C ARG A 188 -7.82 10.25 4.81
N GLY A 189 -7.93 11.21 5.72
CA GLY A 189 -9.21 11.80 6.12
C GLY A 189 -9.97 12.42 4.94
N ILE A 190 -9.26 13.01 3.98
CA ILE A 190 -9.87 13.58 2.79
C ILE A 190 -10.57 12.52 1.93
N THR A 191 -9.99 11.33 1.80
CA THR A 191 -10.60 10.21 1.05
C THR A 191 -11.86 9.71 1.74
N LEU A 192 -11.88 9.69 3.08
CA LEU A 192 -13.05 9.32 3.86
C LEU A 192 -14.17 10.36 3.70
N VAL A 193 -13.84 11.65 3.77
CA VAL A 193 -14.81 12.75 3.59
C VAL A 193 -15.38 12.73 2.17
N LEU A 194 -14.53 12.60 1.15
CA LEU A 194 -14.99 12.52 -0.25
C LEU A 194 -15.84 11.26 -0.49
N GLY A 195 -15.47 10.14 0.10
CA GLY A 195 -16.28 8.92 0.05
C GLY A 195 -17.65 9.10 0.71
N ALA A 196 -17.69 9.71 1.90
CA ALA A 196 -18.94 10.00 2.60
C ALA A 196 -19.82 10.99 1.82
N LEU A 197 -19.23 12.07 1.28
CA LEU A 197 -19.94 13.02 0.43
C LEU A 197 -20.49 12.36 -0.85
N GLY A 198 -19.71 11.45 -1.46
CA GLY A 198 -20.16 10.71 -2.63
C GLY A 198 -21.33 9.77 -2.33
N VAL A 199 -21.42 9.20 -1.14
CA VAL A 199 -22.56 8.42 -0.69
C VAL A 199 -23.75 9.34 -0.36
N LEU A 200 -23.50 10.43 0.36
CA LEU A 200 -24.53 11.42 0.72
C LEU A 200 -25.18 12.07 -0.51
N SER A 201 -24.40 12.37 -1.55
CA SER A 201 -24.94 12.95 -2.79
C SER A 201 -25.92 12.03 -3.54
N GLN A 202 -26.02 10.76 -3.17
CA GLN A 202 -26.95 9.80 -3.73
C GLN A 202 -28.27 9.72 -2.95
N VAL A 203 -28.38 10.41 -1.82
CA VAL A 203 -29.61 10.44 -1.01
C VAL A 203 -30.39 11.71 -1.38
N ASP A 204 -31.59 11.55 -1.95
CA ASP A 204 -32.42 12.65 -2.48
C ASP A 204 -32.73 13.76 -1.44
N SER A 205 -32.69 13.45 -0.14
CA SER A 205 -32.88 14.42 0.94
C SER A 205 -31.57 14.99 1.51
N ALA A 206 -30.41 14.58 1.00
CA ALA A 206 -29.12 14.98 1.55
C ALA A 206 -28.82 16.45 1.27
N GLU A 207 -29.25 16.97 0.11
CA GLU A 207 -29.09 18.37 -0.23
C GLU A 207 -29.87 19.28 0.73
N GLU A 208 -31.13 18.92 1.03
CA GLU A 208 -31.93 19.64 2.01
C GLU A 208 -31.39 19.51 3.43
N TRP A 209 -30.93 18.32 3.81
CA TRP A 209 -30.34 18.09 5.12
C TRP A 209 -28.99 18.82 5.29
N LEU A 210 -28.12 18.76 4.30
CA LEU A 210 -26.86 19.50 4.26
C LEU A 210 -27.12 21.01 4.28
N GLY A 211 -28.08 21.46 3.47
CA GLY A 211 -28.52 22.85 3.46
C GLY A 211 -28.94 23.31 4.87
N ARG A 212 -29.90 22.63 5.49
CA ARG A 212 -30.38 22.97 6.83
C ARG A 212 -29.29 22.94 7.90
N THR A 213 -28.37 21.95 7.81
CA THR A 213 -27.26 21.81 8.77
C THR A 213 -26.24 22.94 8.57
N LEU A 214 -25.87 23.27 7.33
CA LEU A 214 -24.98 24.37 7.01
C LEU A 214 -25.61 25.73 7.35
N TYR A 215 -26.93 25.92 7.10
CA TYR A 215 -27.69 27.09 7.50
C TYR A 215 -27.68 27.29 9.03
N GLY A 216 -27.74 26.21 9.80
CA GLY A 216 -27.71 26.26 11.28
C GLY A 216 -26.31 26.50 11.87
N LEU A 217 -25.23 26.14 11.14
CA LEU A 217 -23.86 26.29 11.62
C LEU A 217 -23.32 27.72 11.62
N ILE A 218 -23.94 28.59 10.83
CA ILE A 218 -23.49 30.00 10.70
C ILE A 218 -24.68 30.92 11.05
N PRO A 219 -24.93 31.19 12.35
CA PRO A 219 -25.97 32.09 12.76
C PRO A 219 -25.66 33.49 12.23
N GLY A 220 -26.67 34.14 11.60
CA GLY A 220 -26.60 35.50 11.11
C GLY A 220 -26.33 35.68 9.61
N ILE A 221 -26.15 34.62 8.85
CA ILE A 221 -26.13 34.70 7.38
C ILE A 221 -27.53 34.38 6.84
N ARG A 222 -28.16 35.35 6.23
CA ARG A 222 -29.37 35.18 5.44
C ARG A 222 -28.97 34.76 4.03
N TRP A 223 -28.96 33.45 3.81
CA TRP A 223 -28.47 32.80 2.56
C TRP A 223 -29.37 33.16 1.36
N ASP A 224 -30.61 33.49 1.61
CA ASP A 224 -31.60 33.97 0.66
C ASP A 224 -31.28 35.39 0.10
N GLU A 225 -30.51 36.17 0.85
CA GLU A 225 -30.07 37.51 0.44
C GLU A 225 -28.65 37.54 -0.15
N LEU A 226 -27.98 36.38 -0.29
CA LEU A 226 -26.64 36.31 -0.83
C LEU A 226 -26.62 36.52 -2.36
N SER A 227 -26.84 37.76 -2.77
CA SER A 227 -26.50 38.20 -4.13
C SER A 227 -25.01 38.47 -4.25
N ALA A 228 -24.44 38.33 -5.46
CA ALA A 228 -23.02 38.57 -5.72
C ALA A 228 -22.55 39.98 -5.27
N THR A 229 -23.46 40.94 -5.16
CA THR A 229 -23.23 42.32 -4.70
C THR A 229 -23.09 42.41 -3.18
N THR A 230 -23.80 41.58 -2.40
CA THR A 230 -23.67 41.55 -0.92
C THR A 230 -22.39 40.80 -0.48
N LEU A 231 -21.93 39.84 -1.28
CA LEU A 231 -20.66 39.12 -1.06
C LEU A 231 -19.44 40.05 -1.18
N ALA A 232 -19.50 41.06 -2.05
CA ALA A 232 -18.40 41.99 -2.29
C ALA A 232 -18.25 43.07 -1.20
N GLY A 233 -19.28 43.30 -0.38
CA GLY A 233 -19.31 44.42 0.57
C GLY A 233 -19.09 44.07 2.05
N SER A 234 -19.16 42.82 2.47
CA SER A 234 -19.04 42.44 3.88
C SER A 234 -17.64 41.90 4.22
N ALA A 235 -16.87 42.67 5.01
CA ALA A 235 -15.56 42.22 5.53
C ALA A 235 -15.64 40.96 6.43
N ALA A 236 -16.83 40.58 6.90
CA ALA A 236 -17.05 39.42 7.74
C ALA A 236 -17.07 38.11 6.96
N LEU A 237 -17.49 38.10 5.69
CA LEU A 237 -17.60 36.90 4.84
C LEU A 237 -16.26 36.16 4.64
N PRO A 238 -15.13 36.81 4.28
CA PRO A 238 -13.86 36.13 4.14
C PRO A 238 -13.36 35.55 5.46
N LEU A 239 -13.70 36.15 6.60
CA LEU A 239 -13.33 35.61 7.91
C LEU A 239 -14.12 34.34 8.23
N TRP A 240 -15.43 34.29 7.97
CA TRP A 240 -16.24 33.10 8.15
C TRP A 240 -15.85 31.99 7.19
N ALA A 241 -15.57 32.28 5.93
CA ALA A 241 -15.06 31.33 4.95
C ALA A 241 -13.70 30.79 5.39
N ALA A 242 -12.80 31.63 5.87
CA ALA A 242 -11.51 31.19 6.39
C ALA A 242 -11.69 30.32 7.64
N ALA A 243 -12.57 30.67 8.57
CA ALA A 243 -12.88 29.87 9.75
C ALA A 243 -13.44 28.51 9.36
N LEU A 244 -14.39 28.44 8.42
CA LEU A 244 -14.95 27.17 7.92
C LEU A 244 -13.88 26.29 7.26
N ILE A 245 -12.99 26.87 6.47
CA ILE A 245 -11.86 26.15 5.87
C ILE A 245 -10.94 25.58 6.95
N VAL A 246 -10.61 26.37 7.97
CA VAL A 246 -9.76 25.92 9.08
C VAL A 246 -10.43 24.77 9.84
N VAL A 247 -11.72 24.92 10.21
CA VAL A 247 -12.50 23.88 10.90
C VAL A 247 -12.56 22.60 10.06
N SER A 248 -12.82 22.72 8.75
CA SER A 248 -12.85 21.59 7.82
C SER A 248 -11.49 20.88 7.75
N ILE A 249 -10.40 21.63 7.68
CA ILE A 249 -9.05 21.07 7.70
C ILE A 249 -8.78 20.33 9.03
N LEU A 250 -9.14 20.93 10.16
CA LEU A 250 -8.98 20.30 11.48
C LEU A 250 -9.82 19.03 11.60
N PHE A 251 -11.06 19.05 11.14
CA PHE A 251 -11.93 17.88 11.11
C PHE A 251 -11.35 16.75 10.28
N VAL A 252 -10.90 17.05 9.05
CA VAL A 252 -10.24 16.06 8.17
C VAL A 252 -8.98 15.49 8.84
N ARG A 253 -8.20 16.32 9.54
CA ARG A 253 -7.01 15.88 10.27
C ARG A 253 -7.37 14.96 11.44
N LEU A 254 -8.36 15.34 12.23
CA LEU A 254 -8.84 14.52 13.34
C LEU A 254 -9.35 13.17 12.86
N LEU A 255 -10.15 13.16 11.79
CA LEU A 255 -10.64 11.91 11.18
C LEU A 255 -9.50 11.04 10.65
N SER A 256 -8.47 11.64 10.05
CA SER A 256 -7.28 10.92 9.60
C SER A 256 -6.47 10.32 10.76
N MET A 257 -6.37 11.04 11.89
CA MET A 257 -5.71 10.54 13.11
C MET A 257 -6.49 9.37 13.72
N LEU A 258 -7.81 9.50 13.82
CA LEU A 258 -8.67 8.44 14.32
C LEU A 258 -8.61 7.19 13.43
N TRP A 259 -8.63 7.36 12.12
CA TRP A 259 -8.47 6.28 11.16
C TRP A 259 -7.14 5.55 11.33
N ALA A 260 -6.03 6.27 11.44
CA ALA A 260 -4.71 5.68 11.65
C ALA A 260 -4.62 4.93 12.98
N LEU A 261 -5.23 5.49 14.05
CA LEU A 261 -5.29 4.85 15.36
C LEU A 261 -6.04 3.52 15.30
N VAL A 262 -7.21 3.48 14.65
CA VAL A 262 -8.02 2.27 14.51
C VAL A 262 -7.30 1.23 13.64
N ARG A 263 -6.70 1.67 12.55
CA ARG A 263 -6.12 0.80 11.54
C ARG A 263 -4.79 0.20 11.96
N LEU A 264 -3.90 0.99 12.56
CA LEU A 264 -2.55 0.59 12.97
C LEU A 264 -2.45 0.31 14.47
N TYR A 265 -3.58 0.17 15.15
CA TYR A 265 -3.61 -0.06 16.59
C TYR A 265 -2.64 -1.15 17.01
N ASN A 266 -1.85 -0.87 18.05
CA ASN A 266 -0.86 -1.79 18.63
C ASN A 266 0.13 -2.35 17.58
N PHE A 267 0.61 -1.49 16.67
CA PHE A 267 1.59 -1.89 15.66
C PHE A 267 2.85 -2.41 16.33
N THR A 268 3.17 -3.66 16.08
CA THR A 268 4.34 -4.33 16.63
C THR A 268 5.09 -5.03 15.51
N LEU A 269 6.37 -4.72 15.36
CA LEU A 269 7.29 -5.42 14.45
C LEU A 269 8.20 -6.29 15.30
N THR A 270 8.16 -7.60 15.04
CA THR A 270 9.02 -8.59 15.71
C THR A 270 9.92 -9.25 14.69
N ARG A 271 11.13 -9.62 15.10
CA ARG A 271 12.02 -10.50 14.33
C ARG A 271 11.94 -11.90 14.91
N ARG A 272 11.65 -12.86 14.06
CA ARG A 272 11.62 -14.28 14.39
C ARG A 272 12.55 -15.05 13.46
N GLY A 273 13.76 -15.30 13.93
CA GLY A 273 14.80 -15.89 13.08
C GLY A 273 15.11 -14.99 11.88
N ASP A 274 14.81 -15.47 10.67
CA ASP A 274 15.05 -14.79 9.39
C ASP A 274 13.81 -14.07 8.82
N ASP A 275 12.75 -13.97 9.62
CA ASP A 275 11.50 -13.34 9.22
C ASP A 275 11.20 -12.09 10.06
N LEU A 276 10.64 -11.08 9.43
CA LEU A 276 10.00 -9.93 10.09
C LEU A 276 8.50 -10.19 10.17
N ARG A 277 7.93 -10.03 11.34
CA ARG A 277 6.49 -10.19 11.56
C ARG A 277 5.89 -8.87 12.04
N ALA A 278 4.99 -8.30 11.25
CA ALA A 278 4.23 -7.11 11.58
C ALA A 278 2.80 -7.49 12.01
N GLU A 279 2.40 -7.06 13.21
CA GLU A 279 1.05 -7.23 13.72
C GLU A 279 0.43 -5.88 14.04
N TYR A 280 -0.79 -5.63 13.57
CA TYR A 280 -1.49 -4.37 13.81
C TYR A 280 -3.00 -4.49 13.58
N GLY A 281 -3.75 -3.51 14.11
CA GLY A 281 -5.14 -3.28 13.81
C GLY A 281 -6.11 -3.55 14.97
N LEU A 282 -7.01 -2.60 15.19
CA LEU A 282 -8.04 -2.66 16.23
C LEU A 282 -9.26 -3.46 15.76
N LEU A 283 -9.86 -3.04 14.65
CA LEU A 283 -11.03 -3.68 14.08
C LEU A 283 -10.66 -4.90 13.24
N THR A 284 -9.64 -4.76 12.40
CA THR A 284 -9.12 -5.85 11.57
C THR A 284 -7.67 -6.12 11.97
N ARG A 285 -7.42 -7.21 12.67
CA ARG A 285 -6.06 -7.62 13.03
C ARG A 285 -5.40 -8.24 11.81
N VAL A 286 -4.29 -7.67 11.43
CA VAL A 286 -3.43 -8.13 10.31
C VAL A 286 -2.13 -8.65 10.91
N THR A 287 -1.75 -9.84 10.51
CA THR A 287 -0.44 -10.43 10.79
C THR A 287 0.23 -10.68 9.45
N ALA A 288 1.24 -9.87 9.12
CA ALA A 288 2.02 -9.98 7.91
C ALA A 288 3.43 -10.50 8.25
N THR A 289 3.86 -11.55 7.57
CA THR A 289 5.21 -12.10 7.70
C THR A 289 6.02 -11.74 6.46
N ILE A 290 7.18 -11.14 6.65
CA ILE A 290 8.07 -10.66 5.58
C ILE A 290 9.42 -11.39 5.74
N PRO A 291 9.70 -12.42 4.95
CA PRO A 291 11.02 -13.06 4.95
C PRO A 291 12.10 -12.07 4.50
N ILE A 292 13.15 -11.87 5.30
CA ILE A 292 14.22 -10.89 5.03
C ILE A 292 14.86 -11.17 3.67
N ARG A 293 15.12 -12.43 3.36
CA ARG A 293 15.70 -12.85 2.08
C ARG A 293 14.86 -12.49 0.84
N ARG A 294 13.54 -12.23 1.00
CA ARG A 294 12.64 -11.84 -0.10
C ARG A 294 12.54 -10.34 -0.32
N ILE A 295 13.12 -9.54 0.56
CA ILE A 295 13.13 -8.09 0.41
C ILE A 295 13.98 -7.72 -0.80
N GLN A 296 13.38 -7.04 -1.76
CA GLN A 296 14.01 -6.60 -3.00
C GLN A 296 14.57 -5.19 -2.89
N THR A 297 13.78 -4.30 -2.30
CA THR A 297 14.18 -2.91 -2.08
C THR A 297 13.73 -2.42 -0.70
N VAL A 298 14.49 -1.50 -0.14
CA VAL A 298 14.13 -0.78 1.09
C VAL A 298 13.97 0.69 0.75
N SER A 299 12.81 1.26 1.04
CA SER A 299 12.49 2.65 0.77
C SER A 299 12.19 3.42 2.04
N VAL A 300 12.91 4.50 2.26
CA VAL A 300 12.68 5.45 3.35
C VAL A 300 11.94 6.66 2.79
N HIS A 301 10.76 6.92 3.32
CA HIS A 301 9.89 8.01 2.89
C HIS A 301 9.88 9.14 3.90
N GLU A 302 10.15 10.36 3.42
CA GLU A 302 10.16 11.59 4.19
C GLU A 302 9.26 12.64 3.53
N GLY A 303 8.09 12.90 4.09
CA GLY A 303 7.25 14.03 3.70
C GLY A 303 7.72 15.33 4.34
N PHE A 304 7.08 16.45 4.01
CA PHE A 304 7.37 17.74 4.63
C PHE A 304 7.20 17.68 6.16
N VAL A 305 6.09 17.15 6.63
CA VAL A 305 5.79 17.02 8.07
C VAL A 305 6.73 16.00 8.75
N HIS A 306 7.10 14.92 8.07
CA HIS A 306 8.08 13.96 8.58
C HIS A 306 9.42 14.64 8.90
N ARG A 307 9.90 15.51 7.99
CA ARG A 307 11.16 16.25 8.18
C ARG A 307 11.08 17.25 9.32
N TRP A 308 9.94 17.95 9.44
CA TRP A 308 9.72 18.89 10.54
C TRP A 308 9.70 18.19 11.91
N THR A 309 9.13 16.99 11.97
CA THR A 309 9.05 16.19 13.21
C THR A 309 10.25 15.24 13.40
N ASN A 310 11.26 15.30 12.51
CA ASN A 310 12.42 14.40 12.50
C ASN A 310 12.06 12.91 12.51
N ARG A 311 11.04 12.54 11.75
CA ARG A 311 10.51 11.19 11.62
C ARG A 311 10.58 10.71 10.19
N VAL A 312 10.60 9.39 10.01
CA VAL A 312 10.63 8.74 8.69
C VAL A 312 9.68 7.55 8.68
N ALA A 313 9.28 7.13 7.50
CA ALA A 313 8.53 5.90 7.30
C ALA A 313 9.39 4.93 6.48
N VAL A 314 9.43 3.66 6.88
CA VAL A 314 10.19 2.60 6.20
C VAL A 314 9.26 1.62 5.54
N ARG A 315 9.45 1.41 4.25
CA ARG A 315 8.72 0.44 3.45
C ARG A 315 9.70 -0.52 2.78
N VAL A 316 9.32 -1.76 2.65
CA VAL A 316 10.07 -2.75 1.87
C VAL A 316 9.21 -3.25 0.72
N THR A 317 9.85 -3.64 -0.37
CA THR A 317 9.18 -4.31 -1.48
C THR A 317 9.70 -5.74 -1.53
N THR A 318 8.81 -6.70 -1.59
CA THR A 318 9.14 -8.13 -1.62
C THR A 318 8.87 -8.74 -2.99
N ALA A 319 9.60 -9.78 -3.34
CA ALA A 319 9.33 -10.54 -4.56
C ALA A 319 7.93 -11.18 -4.50
N GLY A 320 7.11 -11.01 -5.56
CA GLY A 320 5.76 -11.55 -5.64
C GLY A 320 4.68 -10.72 -4.94
N GLY A 321 5.01 -9.57 -4.33
CA GLY A 321 4.06 -8.61 -3.81
C GLY A 321 3.47 -7.77 -4.95
N GLY A 322 2.31 -8.15 -5.50
CA GLY A 322 1.66 -7.40 -6.57
C GLY A 322 1.13 -6.05 -6.08
N ALA A 323 1.50 -4.98 -6.78
CA ALA A 323 1.09 -3.59 -6.50
C ALA A 323 -0.41 -3.29 -6.72
N GLY A 324 -1.26 -4.29 -6.94
CA GLY A 324 -2.63 -4.12 -7.45
C GLY A 324 -3.78 -4.41 -6.48
N GLN A 325 -3.54 -5.03 -5.33
CA GLN A 325 -4.63 -5.35 -4.41
C GLN A 325 -4.69 -4.40 -3.22
N ALA A 326 -5.89 -3.84 -2.98
CA ALA A 326 -6.20 -3.12 -1.75
C ALA A 326 -5.87 -4.02 -0.54
N GLY A 327 -4.82 -3.69 0.20
CA GLY A 327 -4.29 -4.47 1.33
C GLY A 327 -2.85 -4.98 1.18
N THR A 328 -2.33 -5.20 -0.05
CA THR A 328 -0.93 -5.62 -0.25
C THR A 328 0.06 -4.46 -0.07
N ALA A 329 -0.30 -3.25 -0.50
CA ALA A 329 0.53 -2.05 -0.28
C ALA A 329 0.81 -1.76 1.20
N GLU A 330 0.02 -2.31 2.11
CA GLU A 330 0.13 -2.10 3.56
C GLU A 330 0.93 -3.18 4.26
N ARG A 331 1.03 -4.35 3.66
CA ARG A 331 1.87 -5.45 4.15
C ARG A 331 3.36 -5.18 3.99
N GLU A 332 3.71 -4.18 3.18
CA GLU A 332 5.08 -3.75 2.92
C GLU A 332 5.63 -2.74 3.95
N TRP A 333 4.79 -2.29 4.90
CA TRP A 333 5.24 -1.39 5.95
C TRP A 333 6.04 -2.13 7.02
N VAL A 334 7.33 -1.84 7.10
CA VAL A 334 8.19 -2.28 8.20
C VAL A 334 8.05 -1.31 9.37
N ALA A 335 8.03 0.00 9.08
CA ALA A 335 7.78 1.01 10.09
C ALA A 335 6.93 2.14 9.48
N PRO A 336 5.63 2.25 9.84
CA PRO A 336 4.78 3.35 9.39
C PRO A 336 5.31 4.72 9.80
N ILE A 337 5.93 4.80 10.95
CA ILE A 337 6.66 5.96 11.46
C ILE A 337 7.72 5.53 12.46
N ILE A 338 8.90 6.14 12.37
CA ILE A 338 10.01 5.92 13.29
C ILE A 338 10.82 7.21 13.42
N GLU A 339 11.47 7.43 14.53
CA GLU A 339 12.41 8.54 14.67
C GLU A 339 13.65 8.30 13.80
N ARG A 340 14.13 9.36 13.15
CA ARG A 340 15.27 9.25 12.23
C ARG A 340 16.50 8.64 12.88
N ARG A 341 16.76 8.95 14.14
CA ARG A 341 17.88 8.40 14.92
C ARG A 341 17.83 6.88 15.12
N GLN A 342 16.61 6.29 15.12
CA GLN A 342 16.42 4.85 15.29
C GLN A 342 16.47 4.09 13.96
N LEU A 343 16.48 4.81 12.82
CA LEU A 343 16.49 4.21 11.48
C LEU A 343 17.69 3.30 11.27
N GLY A 344 18.89 3.75 11.63
CA GLY A 344 20.12 2.96 11.47
C GLY A 344 20.07 1.65 12.25
N ALA A 345 19.60 1.69 13.50
CA ALA A 345 19.44 0.50 14.33
C ALA A 345 18.42 -0.49 13.74
N LEU A 346 17.26 0.02 13.28
CA LEU A 346 16.24 -0.81 12.65
C LEU A 346 16.75 -1.47 11.36
N LEU A 347 17.42 -0.72 10.50
CA LEU A 347 17.94 -1.24 9.23
C LEU A 347 19.09 -2.23 9.45
N GLY A 348 19.94 -2.00 10.46
CA GLY A 348 21.04 -2.89 10.82
C GLY A 348 20.61 -4.29 11.23
N GLU A 349 19.34 -4.45 11.68
CA GLU A 349 18.79 -5.76 12.06
C GLU A 349 18.55 -6.69 10.85
N PHE A 350 18.27 -6.15 9.67
CA PHE A 350 18.00 -6.96 8.48
C PHE A 350 18.91 -6.64 7.30
N TYR A 351 19.63 -5.50 7.32
CA TYR A 351 20.65 -5.17 6.32
C TYR A 351 21.86 -4.52 6.97
N PRO A 352 22.76 -5.31 7.58
CA PRO A 352 24.00 -4.80 8.11
C PRO A 352 24.84 -4.18 6.99
N GLY A 353 25.29 -2.94 7.19
CA GLY A 353 26.05 -2.17 6.19
C GLY A 353 25.24 -1.14 5.39
N LEU A 354 23.91 -1.09 5.51
CA LEU A 354 23.09 -0.04 4.93
C LEU A 354 22.90 1.11 5.93
N ASN A 355 23.78 2.10 5.86
CA ASN A 355 23.66 3.30 6.68
C ASN A 355 23.34 4.51 5.80
N PHE A 356 22.09 5.00 5.87
CA PHE A 356 21.64 6.15 5.08
C PHE A 356 22.26 7.49 5.51
N GLU A 357 22.86 7.56 6.70
CA GLU A 357 23.44 8.80 7.22
C GLU A 357 24.87 9.04 6.71
N SER A 358 25.61 7.98 6.41
CA SER A 358 27.00 8.03 5.92
C SER A 358 27.14 8.03 4.40
N LEU A 359 26.03 8.18 3.65
CA LEU A 359 26.06 8.09 2.19
C LEU A 359 26.65 9.36 1.55
N GLU A 360 27.65 9.16 0.71
CA GLU A 360 28.15 10.20 -0.19
C GLU A 360 27.24 10.33 -1.41
N TRP A 361 26.58 11.49 -1.55
CA TRP A 361 25.59 11.71 -2.59
C TRP A 361 26.24 12.29 -3.85
N ASN A 362 26.23 11.52 -4.93
CA ASN A 362 26.56 11.99 -6.27
C ASN A 362 25.40 12.80 -6.85
N ARG A 363 25.73 13.89 -7.54
CA ARG A 363 24.76 14.83 -8.11
C ARG A 363 24.41 14.47 -9.55
N PRO A 364 23.23 14.87 -10.05
CA PRO A 364 22.88 14.76 -11.46
C PRO A 364 23.72 15.71 -12.33
N HIS A 365 23.60 15.56 -13.64
CA HIS A 365 24.34 16.38 -14.62
C HIS A 365 24.06 17.89 -14.43
N PRO A 366 25.05 18.80 -14.59
CA PRO A 366 24.86 20.25 -14.42
C PRO A 366 23.72 20.85 -15.25
N ARG A 367 23.47 20.33 -16.45
CA ARG A 367 22.39 20.78 -17.34
C ARG A 367 21.02 20.13 -17.02
N ALA A 368 20.92 19.29 -15.97
CA ALA A 368 19.69 18.59 -15.57
C ALA A 368 18.52 19.55 -15.31
N PHE A 369 18.81 20.71 -14.71
CA PHE A 369 17.79 21.73 -14.44
C PHE A 369 17.09 22.21 -15.72
N GLY A 370 17.85 22.61 -16.75
CA GLY A 370 17.27 23.07 -18.02
C GLY A 370 16.45 21.99 -18.72
N ARG A 371 16.86 20.73 -18.60
CA ARG A 371 16.12 19.59 -19.14
C ARG A 371 14.83 19.33 -18.37
N ALA A 372 14.89 19.33 -17.04
CA ALA A 372 13.74 19.14 -16.16
C ALA A 372 12.72 20.29 -16.33
N ALA A 373 13.18 21.52 -16.41
CA ALA A 373 12.34 22.70 -16.63
C ALA A 373 11.58 22.61 -17.96
N ARG A 374 12.27 22.31 -19.05
CA ARG A 374 11.63 22.12 -20.37
C ARG A 374 10.59 21.01 -20.33
N ARG A 375 10.90 19.85 -19.73
CA ARG A 375 9.93 18.75 -19.60
C ARG A 375 8.68 19.17 -18.85
N MET A 376 8.83 19.91 -17.73
CA MET A 376 7.70 20.36 -16.93
C MET A 376 6.88 21.44 -17.63
N LEU A 377 7.55 22.37 -18.33
CA LEU A 377 6.86 23.38 -19.16
C LEU A 377 6.05 22.74 -20.27
N MET A 378 6.63 21.78 -20.99
CA MET A 378 5.94 21.04 -22.05
C MET A 378 4.74 20.26 -21.49
N SER A 379 4.85 19.68 -20.29
CA SER A 379 3.73 18.95 -19.66
C SER A 379 2.61 19.87 -19.17
N SER A 380 2.88 21.14 -18.86
CA SER A 380 1.86 22.13 -18.47
C SER A 380 1.20 22.84 -19.66
N ALA A 381 1.84 22.84 -20.83
CA ALA A 381 1.33 23.54 -22.01
C ALA A 381 -0.08 23.09 -22.45
N PRO A 382 -0.40 21.79 -22.54
CA PRO A 382 -1.75 21.34 -22.91
C PRO A 382 -2.85 21.88 -21.97
N LEU A 383 -2.54 21.97 -20.67
CA LEU A 383 -3.48 22.49 -19.67
C LEU A 383 -3.77 23.98 -19.90
N VAL A 384 -2.73 24.77 -20.21
CA VAL A 384 -2.89 26.21 -20.51
C VAL A 384 -3.67 26.40 -21.81
N ILE A 385 -3.38 25.59 -22.84
CA ILE A 385 -4.11 25.62 -24.10
C ILE A 385 -5.59 25.26 -23.87
N ALA A 386 -5.88 24.19 -23.13
CA ALA A 386 -7.25 23.83 -22.83
C ALA A 386 -7.98 24.96 -22.04
N ALA A 387 -7.30 25.54 -21.04
CA ALA A 387 -7.85 26.64 -20.27
C ALA A 387 -8.19 27.88 -21.12
N SER A 388 -7.43 28.15 -22.21
CA SER A 388 -7.68 29.29 -23.08
C SER A 388 -9.07 29.26 -23.74
N PHE A 389 -9.64 28.07 -23.99
CA PHE A 389 -10.99 27.93 -24.55
C PHE A 389 -12.11 28.27 -23.56
N PHE A 390 -11.85 28.19 -22.24
CA PHE A 390 -12.86 28.39 -21.20
C PHE A 390 -12.77 29.75 -20.52
N ILE A 391 -11.56 30.26 -20.30
CA ILE A 391 -11.32 31.46 -19.46
C ILE A 391 -10.77 32.66 -20.26
N GLY A 392 -10.66 32.53 -21.59
CA GLY A 392 -10.20 33.57 -22.48
C GLY A 392 -8.83 34.14 -22.09
N TRP A 393 -8.71 35.49 -22.02
CA TRP A 393 -7.42 36.14 -21.74
C TRP A 393 -6.83 35.83 -20.33
N TRP A 394 -7.64 35.39 -19.38
CA TRP A 394 -7.16 34.93 -18.06
C TRP A 394 -6.25 33.72 -18.11
N CYS A 395 -6.17 33.04 -19.25
CA CYS A 395 -5.20 31.97 -19.47
C CYS A 395 -3.74 32.47 -19.42
N VAL A 396 -3.49 33.77 -19.70
CA VAL A 396 -2.13 34.35 -19.72
C VAL A 396 -1.53 34.40 -18.31
N PRO A 397 -2.15 35.06 -17.30
CA PRO A 397 -1.62 35.07 -15.96
C PRO A 397 -1.58 33.63 -15.34
N LEU A 398 -2.54 32.78 -15.67
CA LEU A 398 -2.49 31.35 -15.28
C LEU A 398 -1.28 30.66 -15.88
N GLY A 399 -1.01 30.84 -17.17
CA GLY A 399 0.14 30.27 -17.86
C GLY A 399 1.47 30.71 -17.28
N ILE A 400 1.61 32.00 -16.96
CA ILE A 400 2.82 32.55 -16.31
C ILE A 400 3.01 31.93 -14.93
N THR A 401 1.94 31.81 -14.15
CA THR A 401 1.99 31.20 -12.82
C THR A 401 2.39 29.72 -12.88
N LEU A 402 1.78 28.97 -13.80
CA LEU A 402 2.12 27.55 -13.99
C LEU A 402 3.55 27.38 -14.49
N ALA A 403 4.03 28.26 -15.37
CA ALA A 403 5.42 28.24 -15.84
C ALA A 403 6.41 28.53 -14.71
N ALA A 404 6.13 29.53 -13.88
CA ALA A 404 6.94 29.84 -12.70
C ALA A 404 6.98 28.66 -11.71
N LEU A 405 5.82 28.07 -11.41
CA LEU A 405 5.73 26.87 -10.57
C LEU A 405 6.49 25.69 -11.17
N ALA A 406 6.40 25.47 -12.48
CA ALA A 406 7.13 24.42 -13.19
C ALA A 406 8.66 24.60 -13.06
N ILE A 407 9.15 25.82 -13.21
CA ILE A 407 10.57 26.16 -13.07
C ILE A 407 11.04 25.94 -11.64
N VAL A 408 10.31 26.45 -10.65
CA VAL A 408 10.63 26.26 -9.22
C VAL A 408 10.64 24.76 -8.87
N ARG A 409 9.61 24.05 -9.30
CA ARG A 409 9.51 22.59 -9.08
C ARG A 409 10.66 21.83 -9.75
N ALA A 410 11.04 22.19 -10.97
CA ALA A 410 12.17 21.58 -11.67
C ALA A 410 13.48 21.80 -10.90
N ARG A 411 13.75 23.03 -10.44
CA ARG A 411 14.92 23.35 -9.64
C ARG A 411 14.99 22.57 -8.35
N LEU A 412 13.88 22.52 -7.62
CA LEU A 412 13.79 21.78 -6.36
C LEU A 412 13.95 20.26 -6.61
N ARG A 413 13.32 19.72 -7.67
CA ARG A 413 13.45 18.31 -8.02
C ARG A 413 14.89 17.91 -8.27
N VAL A 414 15.60 18.65 -9.14
CA VAL A 414 17.00 18.35 -9.48
C VAL A 414 17.93 18.51 -8.27
N LYS A 415 17.69 19.53 -7.42
CA LYS A 415 18.46 19.73 -6.17
C LYS A 415 18.39 18.54 -5.22
N HIS A 416 17.27 17.82 -5.21
CA HIS A 416 17.02 16.70 -4.30
C HIS A 416 17.26 15.32 -4.93
N LEU A 417 17.63 15.25 -6.20
CA LEU A 417 18.10 14.03 -6.84
C LEU A 417 19.50 13.70 -6.36
N GLY A 418 19.75 12.44 -6.12
CA GLY A 418 21.09 11.94 -5.76
C GLY A 418 21.14 10.43 -5.84
N TRP A 419 22.32 9.90 -6.03
CA TRP A 419 22.61 8.48 -5.97
C TRP A 419 23.89 8.22 -5.20
N SER A 420 24.01 7.05 -4.62
CA SER A 420 25.17 6.60 -3.89
C SER A 420 25.38 5.10 -4.07
N LEU A 421 26.62 4.67 -4.05
CA LEU A 421 26.99 3.26 -4.04
C LEU A 421 27.27 2.82 -2.61
N THR A 422 26.77 1.64 -2.28
CA THR A 422 27.08 0.96 -1.03
C THR A 422 27.74 -0.38 -1.34
N PRO A 423 28.42 -1.03 -0.40
CA PRO A 423 29.01 -2.35 -0.63
C PRO A 423 28.00 -3.40 -1.12
N GLY A 424 26.75 -3.33 -0.65
CA GLY A 424 25.69 -4.29 -0.97
C GLY A 424 24.71 -3.86 -2.06
N GLY A 425 24.76 -2.60 -2.55
CA GLY A 425 23.75 -2.13 -3.50
C GLY A 425 23.91 -0.69 -3.94
N VAL A 426 22.85 -0.18 -4.55
CA VAL A 426 22.74 1.22 -5.02
C VAL A 426 21.59 1.90 -4.31
N VAL A 427 21.81 3.14 -3.90
CA VAL A 427 20.80 3.95 -3.22
C VAL A 427 20.46 5.16 -4.09
N PHE A 428 19.17 5.35 -4.34
CA PHE A 428 18.64 6.49 -5.08
C PHE A 428 17.78 7.37 -4.16
N ARG A 429 17.93 8.68 -4.32
CA ARG A 429 17.12 9.67 -3.61
C ARG A 429 16.41 10.56 -4.61
N ALA A 430 15.09 10.68 -4.48
CA ALA A 430 14.27 11.54 -5.32
C ALA A 430 13.14 12.19 -4.50
N GLY A 431 12.51 13.23 -5.07
CA GLY A 431 11.34 13.89 -4.51
C GLY A 431 11.65 15.21 -3.80
N VAL A 432 10.65 16.10 -3.77
CA VAL A 432 10.72 17.44 -3.16
C VAL A 432 9.90 17.49 -1.88
N LEU A 433 8.58 17.42 -2.03
CA LEU A 433 7.65 17.43 -0.88
C LEU A 433 7.62 16.08 -0.17
N ARG A 434 7.61 15.02 -0.95
CA ARG A 434 7.78 13.64 -0.47
C ARG A 434 9.11 13.14 -1.03
N ARG A 435 10.11 13.06 -0.16
CA ARG A 435 11.41 12.50 -0.49
C ARG A 435 11.36 11.00 -0.27
N SER A 436 11.82 10.25 -1.25
CA SER A 436 12.03 8.81 -1.15
C SER A 436 13.50 8.51 -1.35
N THR A 437 14.07 7.74 -0.45
CA THR A 437 15.41 7.18 -0.57
C THR A 437 15.26 5.67 -0.65
N THR A 438 15.57 5.10 -1.83
CA THR A 438 15.36 3.68 -2.11
C THR A 438 16.69 3.00 -2.34
N ALA A 439 16.95 1.94 -1.58
CA ALA A 439 18.10 1.06 -1.75
C ALA A 439 17.69 -0.20 -2.53
N ALA A 440 18.41 -0.49 -3.61
CA ALA A 440 18.30 -1.72 -4.39
C ALA A 440 19.60 -2.53 -4.20
N PHE A 441 19.46 -3.82 -3.85
CA PHE A 441 20.59 -4.69 -3.54
C PHE A 441 21.08 -5.44 -4.76
N PHE A 442 22.40 -5.56 -4.97
CA PHE A 442 22.99 -6.24 -6.13
C PHE A 442 22.50 -7.67 -6.31
N GLU A 443 22.32 -8.40 -5.21
CA GLU A 443 21.80 -9.78 -5.21
C GLU A 443 20.33 -9.92 -5.67
N LYS A 444 19.59 -8.81 -5.72
CA LYS A 444 18.16 -8.75 -6.06
C LYS A 444 17.89 -8.10 -7.41
N VAL A 445 18.92 -7.58 -8.07
CA VAL A 445 18.79 -6.95 -9.37
C VAL A 445 18.54 -8.00 -10.45
N GLN A 446 17.46 -7.83 -11.20
CA GLN A 446 17.11 -8.68 -12.35
C GLN A 446 17.57 -8.07 -13.67
N CYS A 447 17.36 -6.77 -13.82
CA CYS A 447 17.75 -6.06 -15.03
C CYS A 447 18.26 -4.67 -14.69
N VAL A 448 19.26 -4.20 -15.44
CA VAL A 448 19.74 -2.82 -15.40
C VAL A 448 19.71 -2.26 -16.80
N GLU A 449 18.93 -1.22 -16.96
CA GLU A 449 18.76 -0.53 -18.24
C GLU A 449 19.35 0.87 -18.18
N SER A 450 19.98 1.32 -19.25
CA SER A 450 20.27 2.74 -19.46
C SER A 450 19.52 3.24 -20.68
N SER A 451 18.66 4.25 -20.49
CA SER A 451 17.84 4.84 -21.54
C SER A 451 18.22 6.29 -21.80
N GLU A 452 18.14 6.69 -23.08
CA GLU A 452 18.44 8.05 -23.54
C GLU A 452 17.32 8.52 -24.44
N SER A 453 16.61 9.57 -24.08
CA SER A 453 15.68 10.23 -25.00
C SER A 453 16.45 11.07 -26.08
N PRO A 454 15.84 11.43 -27.19
CA PRO A 454 16.48 12.32 -28.20
C PRO A 454 16.97 13.64 -27.60
N PHE A 455 16.30 14.15 -26.59
CA PHE A 455 16.69 15.38 -25.88
C PHE A 455 17.84 15.14 -24.90
N ASP A 456 17.91 13.97 -24.29
CA ASP A 456 18.98 13.60 -23.36
C ASP A 456 20.28 13.36 -24.16
N ARG A 457 20.21 12.72 -25.32
CA ARG A 457 21.35 12.56 -26.25
C ARG A 457 21.99 13.89 -26.64
N ARG A 458 21.17 14.93 -26.92
CA ARG A 458 21.69 16.27 -27.28
C ARG A 458 22.41 16.96 -26.12
N THR A 459 22.11 16.57 -24.88
CA THR A 459 22.65 17.19 -23.68
C THR A 459 23.66 16.31 -22.95
N GLY A 460 23.96 15.11 -23.47
CA GLY A 460 24.91 14.17 -22.90
C GLY A 460 24.41 13.54 -21.58
N MET A 461 23.10 13.31 -21.49
CA MET A 461 22.46 12.73 -20.29
C MET A 461 21.82 11.38 -20.60
N ALA A 462 21.72 10.54 -19.58
CA ALA A 462 21.03 9.25 -19.61
C ALA A 462 20.28 9.02 -18.30
N GLU A 463 19.35 8.08 -18.32
CA GLU A 463 18.64 7.55 -17.17
C GLU A 463 19.08 6.11 -16.95
N VAL A 464 19.32 5.73 -15.69
CA VAL A 464 19.57 4.33 -15.31
C VAL A 464 18.37 3.83 -14.53
N THR A 465 17.81 2.71 -14.96
CA THR A 465 16.69 2.03 -14.30
C THR A 465 17.16 0.65 -13.84
N ILE A 466 16.80 0.31 -12.62
CA ILE A 466 17.09 -0.99 -12.02
C ILE A 466 15.77 -1.68 -11.74
N ASP A 467 15.60 -2.85 -12.32
CA ASP A 467 14.44 -3.69 -12.09
C ASP A 467 14.75 -4.80 -11.10
N THR A 468 13.83 -4.98 -10.17
CA THR A 468 13.85 -6.05 -9.17
C THR A 468 12.51 -6.79 -9.19
N ALA A 469 12.46 -8.01 -8.68
CA ALA A 469 11.27 -8.88 -8.76
C ALA A 469 9.98 -8.31 -8.14
N GLY A 470 10.05 -7.21 -7.41
CA GLY A 470 8.90 -6.63 -6.69
C GLY A 470 8.43 -5.26 -7.19
N THR A 471 9.12 -4.64 -8.13
CA THR A 471 8.81 -3.27 -8.59
C THR A 471 8.31 -3.27 -10.02
N PRO A 472 7.01 -2.98 -10.28
CA PRO A 472 6.47 -2.97 -11.64
C PRO A 472 7.09 -1.94 -12.58
N SER A 473 7.72 -0.88 -12.06
CA SER A 473 8.29 0.23 -12.84
C SER A 473 9.78 0.48 -12.57
N GLY A 474 10.46 -0.43 -11.85
CA GLY A 474 11.86 -0.26 -11.52
C GLY A 474 12.17 0.95 -10.63
N THR A 475 13.40 1.04 -10.16
CA THR A 475 13.91 2.24 -9.49
C THR A 475 14.79 3.00 -10.48
N SER A 476 14.43 4.24 -10.83
CA SER A 476 15.14 5.00 -11.86
C SER A 476 15.85 6.24 -11.33
N MET A 477 17.01 6.52 -11.90
CA MET A 477 17.80 7.73 -11.67
C MET A 477 17.95 8.50 -13.00
N PRO A 478 17.17 9.56 -13.22
CA PRO A 478 17.23 10.38 -14.42
C PRO A 478 18.37 11.42 -14.33
N TYR A 479 18.75 11.94 -15.49
CA TYR A 479 19.69 13.06 -15.65
C TYR A 479 21.12 12.78 -15.20
N LEU A 480 21.60 11.56 -15.32
CA LEU A 480 23.00 11.23 -15.11
C LEU A 480 23.84 11.69 -16.32
N PRO A 481 25.12 12.09 -16.12
CA PRO A 481 26.06 12.16 -17.25
C PRO A 481 26.13 10.81 -17.97
N ARG A 482 26.17 10.82 -19.29
CA ARG A 482 26.12 9.60 -20.11
C ARG A 482 27.22 8.60 -19.71
N ASP A 483 28.45 9.08 -19.53
CA ASP A 483 29.60 8.24 -19.18
C ASP A 483 29.41 7.60 -17.80
N VAL A 484 28.89 8.39 -16.84
CA VAL A 484 28.56 7.90 -15.48
C VAL A 484 27.43 6.87 -15.55
N ALA A 485 26.41 7.09 -16.36
CA ALA A 485 25.29 6.15 -16.51
C ALA A 485 25.76 4.80 -17.09
N ILE A 486 26.62 4.83 -18.10
CA ILE A 486 27.20 3.61 -18.70
C ILE A 486 28.09 2.90 -17.69
N SER A 487 28.96 3.62 -17.00
CA SER A 487 29.85 3.06 -15.98
C SER A 487 29.04 2.44 -14.81
N LEU A 488 28.01 3.15 -14.33
CA LEU A 488 27.12 2.69 -13.27
C LEU A 488 26.35 1.43 -13.69
N ARG A 489 25.77 1.42 -14.89
CA ARG A 489 25.10 0.24 -15.45
C ARG A 489 26.03 -0.97 -15.50
N ASN A 490 27.24 -0.80 -16.06
CA ASN A 490 28.22 -1.88 -16.19
C ASN A 490 28.66 -2.41 -14.81
N LEU A 491 28.92 -1.51 -13.87
CA LEU A 491 29.30 -1.88 -12.50
C LEU A 491 28.18 -2.65 -11.78
N ILE A 492 26.93 -2.21 -11.92
CA ILE A 492 25.81 -2.90 -11.31
C ILE A 492 25.63 -4.29 -11.96
N ALA A 493 25.67 -4.36 -13.30
CA ALA A 493 25.56 -5.63 -14.03
C ALA A 493 26.68 -6.60 -13.65
N GLU A 494 27.92 -6.13 -13.55
CA GLU A 494 29.05 -6.95 -13.16
C GLU A 494 28.94 -7.47 -11.74
N ARG A 495 28.58 -6.60 -10.78
CA ARG A 495 28.42 -7.00 -9.39
C ARG A 495 27.23 -7.97 -9.20
N SER A 496 26.11 -7.70 -9.87
CA SER A 496 24.95 -8.60 -9.84
C SER A 496 25.25 -9.97 -10.44
N ALA A 497 26.05 -10.02 -11.53
CA ALA A 497 26.45 -11.29 -12.14
C ALA A 497 27.40 -12.12 -11.25
N ARG A 498 28.21 -11.47 -10.43
CA ARG A 498 29.13 -12.14 -9.47
C ARG A 498 28.46 -12.58 -8.17
N THR A 499 27.30 -11.99 -7.86
CA THR A 499 26.57 -12.28 -6.63
C THR A 499 25.55 -13.38 -6.93
N ALA A 500 25.53 -14.45 -6.11
CA ALA A 500 24.52 -15.49 -6.26
C ALA A 500 23.12 -14.89 -6.09
N PHE A 501 22.27 -15.08 -7.09
CA PHE A 501 20.89 -14.60 -7.04
C PHE A 501 20.12 -15.37 -5.95
N THR A 502 19.58 -14.65 -4.99
CA THR A 502 18.78 -15.23 -3.90
C THR A 502 17.34 -14.76 -4.03
N TRP A 503 16.42 -15.73 -4.15
CA TRP A 503 14.97 -15.45 -4.22
C TRP A 503 14.41 -14.93 -2.92
#